data_1130f620416ccae06103c771a32c5fec
#
_entry.id   1130f620416ccae06103c771a32c5fec
#
_cell.length_a   1.000
_cell.length_b   1.000
_cell.length_c   1.000
_cell.angle_alpha   90.00
_cell.angle_beta   90.00
_cell.angle_gamma   90.00
#
_symmetry.space_group_name_H-M   'P 1'
#
loop_
_entity.id
_entity.type
_entity.pdbx_description
1 polymer ?
#
loop_
_entity_poly.entity_id
_entity_poly.type
_entity_poly.pdbx_seq_one_letter_code
_entity_poly.pdbx_strand_id
1 'polypeptide(L)'
;RYGLLVWSDFWVTGDTQGEFKGSPDWPLEGEIFKRNVISTILRIRNHPSLLLWTGGNEGHARKELYDFMRNSIISFDGTRPFIPSSSGFARLPEGWPGSWPDNLPAGVYSGGPYTWRDPKDYYARAIAGRDWVFKDETGLPSMPPYNILPRIIPDLVWDKTKPFPLNNTWGYHDAATGNGRWDLYYEEMVKRYGEPLRMEDFCDKM
;
A
#
# COMPACT_ATOMS: atom_id res chain seq x y z
N ARG A 1 10.22 17.65 -7.51
CA ARG A 1 11.58 17.87 -7.02
C ARG A 1 12.46 16.62 -7.15
N TYR A 2 11.88 15.44 -6.87
CA TYR A 2 12.61 14.17 -6.92
C TYR A 2 12.26 13.31 -8.15
N GLY A 3 11.43 13.79 -9.07
CA GLY A 3 11.00 13.03 -10.24
C GLY A 3 10.04 11.87 -9.92
N LEU A 4 9.46 11.85 -8.73
CA LEU A 4 8.52 10.81 -8.30
C LEU A 4 7.10 11.22 -8.66
N LEU A 5 6.33 10.27 -9.17
CA LEU A 5 4.89 10.39 -9.33
C LEU A 5 4.19 9.99 -8.02
N VAL A 6 3.10 10.68 -7.72
CA VAL A 6 2.33 10.48 -6.50
C VAL A 6 0.93 10.01 -6.86
N TRP A 7 0.53 8.94 -6.24
CA TRP A 7 -0.83 8.44 -6.22
C TRP A 7 -1.49 8.93 -4.92
N SER A 8 -2.69 9.48 -4.99
CA SER A 8 -3.37 10.03 -3.82
C SER A 8 -4.70 9.32 -3.56
N ASP A 9 -4.80 8.68 -2.40
CA ASP A 9 -6.03 8.06 -1.92
C ASP A 9 -6.81 9.03 -1.03
N PHE A 10 -8.13 8.92 -1.07
CA PHE A 10 -8.99 9.47 -0.04
C PHE A 10 -9.09 8.53 1.16
N TRP A 11 -9.50 9.05 2.31
CA TRP A 11 -9.52 8.36 3.63
C TRP A 11 -10.64 7.34 3.76
N VAL A 12 -10.73 6.43 2.83
CA VAL A 12 -11.69 5.34 2.83
C VAL A 12 -10.93 4.03 2.81
N THR A 13 -11.33 3.08 3.63
CA THR A 13 -10.69 1.76 3.72
C THR A 13 -11.68 0.64 3.42
N GLY A 14 -11.20 -0.58 3.26
CA GLY A 14 -12.02 -1.77 3.01
C GLY A 14 -13.18 -1.95 4.00
N ASP A 15 -13.01 -1.50 5.23
CA ASP A 15 -14.03 -1.60 6.27
C ASP A 15 -15.32 -0.83 5.96
N THR A 16 -15.26 0.17 5.10
CA THR A 16 -16.44 0.93 4.69
C THR A 16 -17.47 0.12 3.90
N GLN A 17 -17.11 -1.09 3.51
CA GLN A 17 -18.03 -2.04 2.84
C GLN A 17 -18.67 -3.03 3.79
N GLY A 18 -18.29 -3.03 5.05
CA GLY A 18 -18.79 -3.99 6.04
C GLY A 18 -18.20 -5.40 5.93
N GLU A 19 -17.18 -5.61 5.11
CA GLU A 19 -16.55 -6.93 4.92
C GLU A 19 -15.90 -7.47 6.19
N PHE A 20 -15.32 -6.60 6.99
CA PHE A 20 -14.59 -6.96 8.21
C PHE A 20 -15.32 -6.54 9.48
N LYS A 21 -16.63 -6.54 9.46
CA LYS A 21 -17.46 -6.03 10.57
C LYS A 21 -17.23 -4.56 10.90
N GLY A 22 -16.58 -3.83 10.03
CA GLY A 22 -16.54 -2.37 10.07
C GLY A 22 -17.90 -1.76 9.75
N SER A 23 -17.98 -0.46 9.76
CA SER A 23 -19.21 0.25 9.43
C SER A 23 -19.28 0.58 7.95
N PRO A 24 -20.24 0.05 7.19
CA PRO A 24 -20.45 0.46 5.80
C PRO A 24 -20.84 1.95 5.69
N ASP A 25 -21.19 2.58 6.80
CA ASP A 25 -21.58 3.99 6.87
C ASP A 25 -20.40 4.94 7.11
N TRP A 26 -19.19 4.41 7.32
CA TRP A 26 -18.04 5.28 7.50
C TRP A 26 -17.67 6.05 6.22
N PRO A 27 -17.19 7.27 6.34
CA PRO A 27 -17.19 8.09 7.56
C PRO A 27 -18.61 8.56 7.91
N LEU A 28 -18.96 8.52 9.19
CA LEU A 28 -20.29 8.92 9.68
C LEU A 28 -20.58 10.39 9.34
N GLU A 29 -19.58 11.25 9.53
CA GLU A 29 -19.68 12.69 9.26
C GLU A 29 -19.45 13.00 7.77
N GLY A 30 -20.38 12.57 6.92
CA GLY A 30 -20.27 12.71 5.46
C GLY A 30 -20.01 14.14 4.98
N GLU A 31 -20.62 15.15 5.61
CA GLU A 31 -20.41 16.54 5.21
C GLU A 31 -19.00 17.06 5.55
N ILE A 32 -18.43 16.61 6.64
CA ILE A 32 -17.02 16.90 6.97
C ILE A 32 -16.11 16.24 5.95
N PHE A 33 -16.35 14.98 5.63
CA PHE A 33 -15.61 14.26 4.61
C PHE A 33 -15.66 14.98 3.25
N LYS A 34 -16.84 15.36 2.78
CA LYS A 34 -17.04 16.08 1.52
C LYS A 34 -16.24 17.39 1.46
N ARG A 35 -16.26 18.19 2.53
CA ARG A 35 -15.47 19.40 2.61
C ARG A 35 -13.96 19.13 2.55
N ASN A 36 -13.52 18.08 3.21
CA ASN A 36 -12.12 17.66 3.18
C ASN A 36 -11.70 17.20 1.78
N VAL A 37 -12.55 16.45 1.08
CA VAL A 37 -12.32 16.04 -0.31
C VAL A 37 -12.07 17.26 -1.20
N ILE A 38 -12.96 18.25 -1.18
CA ILE A 38 -12.80 19.47 -1.99
C ILE A 38 -11.52 20.22 -1.58
N SER A 39 -11.28 20.40 -0.30
CA SER A 39 -10.10 21.08 0.21
C SER A 39 -8.80 20.41 -0.26
N THR A 40 -8.76 19.08 -0.22
CA THR A 40 -7.60 18.31 -0.67
C THR A 40 -7.38 18.46 -2.16
N ILE A 41 -8.43 18.30 -2.97
CA ILE A 41 -8.32 18.47 -4.44
C ILE A 41 -7.77 19.85 -4.76
N LEU A 42 -8.37 20.90 -4.23
CA LEU A 42 -7.95 22.28 -4.51
C LEU A 42 -6.51 22.57 -4.04
N ARG A 43 -6.09 21.95 -2.96
CA ARG A 43 -4.75 22.15 -2.38
C ARG A 43 -3.65 21.51 -3.21
N ILE A 44 -3.87 20.29 -3.74
CA ILE A 44 -2.78 19.53 -4.37
C ILE A 44 -2.92 19.33 -5.88
N ARG A 45 -4.05 19.69 -6.50
CA ARG A 45 -4.28 19.51 -7.94
C ARG A 45 -3.23 20.16 -8.85
N ASN A 46 -2.57 21.22 -8.36
CA ASN A 46 -1.57 21.94 -9.15
C ASN A 46 -0.16 21.34 -9.03
N HIS A 47 0.03 20.27 -8.26
CA HIS A 47 1.32 19.60 -8.18
C HIS A 47 1.54 18.69 -9.39
N PRO A 48 2.56 18.92 -10.21
CA PRO A 48 2.79 18.12 -11.42
C PRO A 48 3.18 16.66 -11.11
N SER A 49 3.60 16.37 -9.89
CA SER A 49 3.88 15.00 -9.44
C SER A 49 2.62 14.17 -9.17
N LEU A 50 1.47 14.80 -8.94
CA LEU A 50 0.22 14.07 -8.72
C LEU A 50 -0.20 13.39 -10.03
N LEU A 51 -0.25 12.04 -9.99
CA LEU A 51 -0.56 11.21 -11.15
C LEU A 51 -2.06 10.93 -11.28
N LEU A 52 -2.66 10.45 -10.21
CA LEU A 52 -4.06 10.03 -10.19
C LEU A 52 -4.67 10.13 -8.79
N TRP A 53 -6.00 10.05 -8.76
CA TRP A 53 -6.82 10.01 -7.56
C TRP A 53 -7.45 8.63 -7.39
N THR A 54 -7.52 8.18 -6.14
CA THR A 54 -8.16 6.91 -5.77
C THR A 54 -9.26 7.15 -4.76
N GLY A 55 -10.38 6.48 -4.93
CA GLY A 55 -11.54 6.62 -4.05
C GLY A 55 -11.33 6.04 -2.65
N GLY A 56 -10.41 5.11 -2.50
CA GLY A 56 -10.07 4.53 -1.20
C GLY A 56 -9.17 3.30 -1.30
N ASN A 57 -8.79 2.78 -0.15
CA ASN A 57 -7.94 1.61 -0.02
C ASN A 57 -8.77 0.33 -0.02
N GLU A 58 -8.46 -0.60 -0.92
CA GLU A 58 -9.05 -1.94 -1.05
C GLU A 58 -10.58 -2.01 -1.21
N GLY A 59 -11.27 -0.91 -1.07
CA GLY A 59 -12.71 -0.84 -1.13
C GLY A 59 -13.23 0.51 -1.61
N HIS A 60 -14.54 0.66 -1.66
CA HIS A 60 -15.20 1.89 -2.06
C HIS A 60 -16.00 2.48 -0.90
N ALA A 61 -16.17 3.78 -0.88
CA ALA A 61 -17.09 4.45 0.02
C ALA A 61 -18.56 4.10 -0.34
N ARG A 62 -19.49 4.39 0.57
CA ARG A 62 -20.92 4.37 0.22
C ARG A 62 -21.20 5.28 -0.98
N LYS A 63 -22.22 4.92 -1.75
CA LYS A 63 -22.51 5.52 -3.05
C LYS A 63 -22.49 7.06 -3.08
N GLU A 64 -23.10 7.66 -2.08
CA GLU A 64 -23.17 9.12 -1.97
C GLU A 64 -21.77 9.77 -1.92
N LEU A 65 -20.88 9.22 -1.12
CA LEU A 65 -19.51 9.74 -0.98
C LEU A 65 -18.65 9.38 -2.17
N TYR A 66 -18.85 8.19 -2.73
CA TYR A 66 -18.18 7.77 -3.95
C TYR A 66 -18.49 8.71 -5.12
N ASP A 67 -19.78 8.94 -5.38
CA ASP A 67 -20.21 9.87 -6.43
C ASP A 67 -19.71 11.29 -6.18
N PHE A 68 -19.69 11.72 -4.93
CA PHE A 68 -19.19 13.04 -4.56
C PHE A 68 -17.70 13.18 -4.86
N MET A 69 -16.87 12.20 -4.49
CA MET A 69 -15.43 12.21 -4.81
C MET A 69 -15.20 12.28 -6.31
N ARG A 70 -15.82 11.38 -7.07
CA ARG A 70 -15.71 11.32 -8.54
C ARG A 70 -16.09 12.65 -9.18
N ASN A 71 -17.26 13.18 -8.85
CA ASN A 71 -17.75 14.42 -9.41
C ASN A 71 -16.93 15.64 -9.01
N SER A 72 -16.42 15.66 -7.77
CA SER A 72 -15.53 16.72 -7.30
C SER A 72 -14.21 16.72 -8.06
N ILE A 73 -13.64 15.57 -8.35
CA ILE A 73 -12.41 15.47 -9.16
C ILE A 73 -12.66 15.97 -10.58
N ILE A 74 -13.74 15.54 -11.22
CA ILE A 74 -14.11 16.01 -12.56
C ILE A 74 -14.26 17.54 -12.56
N SER A 75 -14.91 18.10 -11.56
CA SER A 75 -15.23 19.53 -11.50
C SER A 75 -14.05 20.41 -11.10
N PHE A 76 -13.21 19.97 -10.17
CA PHE A 76 -12.18 20.80 -9.58
C PHE A 76 -10.75 20.50 -10.07
N ASP A 77 -10.47 19.31 -10.56
CA ASP A 77 -9.22 18.95 -11.23
C ASP A 77 -9.44 18.80 -12.74
N GLY A 78 -10.27 17.88 -13.16
CA GLY A 78 -10.64 17.62 -14.54
C GLY A 78 -9.51 17.12 -15.45
N THR A 79 -8.31 16.91 -14.89
CA THR A 79 -7.10 16.56 -15.67
C THR A 79 -6.53 15.19 -15.33
N ARG A 80 -6.73 14.71 -14.10
CA ARG A 80 -6.15 13.47 -13.63
C ARG A 80 -7.19 12.38 -13.51
N PRO A 81 -6.82 11.14 -13.83
CA PRO A 81 -7.73 10.01 -13.65
C PRO A 81 -8.19 9.84 -12.22
N PHE A 82 -9.39 9.34 -12.05
CA PHE A 82 -9.92 8.83 -10.80
C PHE A 82 -10.24 7.36 -10.95
N ILE A 83 -9.77 6.53 -10.04
CA ILE A 83 -10.11 5.11 -9.95
C ILE A 83 -10.89 4.82 -8.67
N PRO A 84 -11.78 3.81 -8.70
CA PRO A 84 -12.67 3.52 -7.57
C PRO A 84 -11.96 3.22 -6.26
N SER A 85 -10.93 2.41 -6.33
CA SER A 85 -10.12 1.99 -5.19
C SER A 85 -8.77 1.45 -5.63
N SER A 86 -7.89 1.21 -4.68
CA SER A 86 -6.63 0.50 -4.92
C SER A 86 -6.84 -0.94 -5.40
N SER A 87 -7.97 -1.55 -5.13
CA SER A 87 -8.41 -2.82 -5.74
C SER A 87 -8.96 -2.66 -7.17
N GLY A 88 -8.81 -1.51 -7.78
CA GLY A 88 -9.36 -1.21 -9.10
C GLY A 88 -10.89 -1.28 -9.10
N PHE A 89 -11.44 -2.13 -9.96
CA PHE A 89 -12.90 -2.34 -10.02
C PHE A 89 -13.37 -3.60 -9.29
N ALA A 90 -12.46 -4.33 -8.63
CA ALA A 90 -12.75 -5.68 -8.17
C ALA A 90 -13.94 -5.77 -7.21
N ARG A 91 -14.22 -4.70 -6.48
CA ARG A 91 -15.26 -4.65 -5.45
C ARG A 91 -16.30 -3.57 -5.70
N LEU A 92 -16.28 -2.95 -6.87
CA LEU A 92 -17.28 -1.93 -7.21
C LEU A 92 -18.61 -2.61 -7.50
N PRO A 93 -19.73 -2.18 -6.87
CA PRO A 93 -21.04 -2.73 -7.15
C PRO A 93 -21.43 -2.56 -8.63
N GLU A 94 -22.21 -3.52 -9.13
CA GLU A 94 -22.71 -3.46 -10.50
C GLU A 94 -23.50 -2.18 -10.75
N GLY A 95 -23.26 -1.58 -11.91
CA GLY A 95 -23.94 -0.36 -12.33
C GLY A 95 -23.41 0.94 -11.75
N TRP A 96 -22.37 0.89 -10.89
CA TRP A 96 -21.70 2.11 -10.46
C TRP A 96 -20.73 2.61 -11.53
N PRO A 97 -20.61 3.94 -11.70
CA PRO A 97 -19.63 4.47 -12.63
C PRO A 97 -18.21 4.11 -12.16
N GLY A 98 -17.41 3.61 -13.10
CA GLY A 98 -16.03 3.23 -12.84
C GLY A 98 -15.07 4.41 -12.75
N SER A 99 -13.87 4.18 -13.25
CA SER A 99 -12.86 5.24 -13.32
C SER A 99 -13.29 6.37 -14.23
N TRP A 100 -12.69 7.51 -13.99
CA TRP A 100 -12.78 8.64 -14.91
C TRP A 100 -11.37 8.90 -15.48
N PRO A 101 -11.23 9.00 -16.81
CA PRO A 101 -12.24 8.71 -17.85
C PRO A 101 -12.69 7.24 -17.83
N ASP A 102 -13.93 6.99 -18.23
CA ASP A 102 -14.60 5.69 -18.09
C ASP A 102 -13.93 4.52 -18.86
N ASN A 103 -13.03 4.81 -19.76
CA ASN A 103 -12.27 3.84 -20.54
C ASN A 103 -10.86 3.60 -20.02
N LEU A 104 -10.52 4.13 -18.84
CA LEU A 104 -9.20 3.91 -18.26
C LEU A 104 -9.02 2.42 -17.94
N PRO A 105 -7.94 1.78 -18.44
CA PRO A 105 -7.71 0.37 -18.17
C PRO A 105 -7.52 0.13 -16.69
N ALA A 106 -8.17 -0.90 -16.17
CA ALA A 106 -7.92 -1.39 -14.83
C ALA A 106 -6.63 -2.22 -14.84
N GLY A 107 -5.52 -1.62 -14.54
CA GLY A 107 -4.25 -2.31 -14.39
C GLY A 107 -3.64 -2.08 -13.03
N VAL A 108 -4.49 -1.69 -12.11
CA VAL A 108 -4.15 -1.30 -10.75
C VAL A 108 -4.90 -2.22 -9.80
N TYR A 109 -4.20 -2.88 -8.92
CA TYR A 109 -4.79 -3.83 -7.99
C TYR A 109 -3.92 -4.02 -6.74
N SER A 110 -4.56 -3.93 -5.59
CA SER A 110 -3.99 -4.18 -4.26
C SER A 110 -3.91 -5.68 -4.00
N GLY A 111 -2.84 -6.31 -4.38
CA GLY A 111 -2.71 -7.76 -4.28
C GLY A 111 -1.38 -8.25 -3.75
N GLY A 112 -0.55 -7.36 -3.28
CA GLY A 112 0.80 -7.68 -2.80
C GLY A 112 1.78 -7.95 -3.94
N PRO A 113 2.71 -8.87 -3.79
CA PRO A 113 2.84 -9.79 -2.65
C PRO A 113 3.31 -9.09 -1.36
N TYR A 114 2.94 -9.70 -0.24
CA TYR A 114 3.41 -9.29 1.10
C TYR A 114 4.35 -10.33 1.71
N THR A 115 4.70 -11.34 0.94
CA THR A 115 5.66 -12.38 1.29
C THR A 115 6.75 -12.43 0.22
N TRP A 116 7.84 -13.07 0.56
CA TRP A 116 8.94 -13.23 -0.39
C TRP A 116 8.48 -13.87 -1.71
N ARG A 117 8.93 -13.28 -2.80
CA ARG A 117 8.81 -13.80 -4.16
C ARG A 117 10.10 -13.58 -4.90
N ASP A 118 10.43 -14.49 -5.80
CA ASP A 118 11.57 -14.28 -6.71
C ASP A 118 11.33 -12.98 -7.51
N PRO A 119 12.33 -12.08 -7.63
CA PRO A 119 12.16 -10.80 -8.33
C PRO A 119 11.57 -10.92 -9.74
N LYS A 120 11.87 -11.99 -10.46
CA LYS A 120 11.28 -12.25 -11.78
C LYS A 120 9.76 -12.39 -11.74
N ASP A 121 9.22 -12.89 -10.63
CA ASP A 121 7.79 -13.17 -10.47
C ASP A 121 6.97 -11.89 -10.31
N TYR A 122 7.60 -10.79 -9.87
CA TYR A 122 6.95 -9.48 -9.80
C TYR A 122 6.48 -8.96 -11.17
N TYR A 123 7.18 -9.37 -12.22
CA TYR A 123 6.89 -8.96 -13.59
C TYR A 123 6.13 -10.03 -14.38
N ALA A 124 5.94 -11.20 -13.79
CA ALA A 124 5.21 -12.27 -14.44
C ALA A 124 3.70 -11.96 -14.48
N ARG A 125 3.14 -11.88 -15.68
CA ARG A 125 1.72 -11.55 -15.88
C ARG A 125 0.77 -12.49 -15.12
N ALA A 126 1.15 -13.75 -14.97
CA ALA A 126 0.37 -14.76 -14.25
C ALA A 126 0.27 -14.44 -12.74
N ILE A 127 1.26 -13.76 -12.17
CA ILE A 127 1.32 -13.37 -10.76
C ILE A 127 0.83 -11.93 -10.59
N ALA A 128 1.18 -11.04 -11.53
CA ALA A 128 0.72 -9.66 -11.55
C ALA A 128 -0.81 -9.56 -11.66
N GLY A 129 -1.43 -10.55 -12.34
CA GLY A 129 -2.90 -10.59 -12.40
C GLY A 129 -3.51 -9.33 -13.00
N ARG A 130 -4.14 -8.53 -12.14
CA ARG A 130 -4.83 -7.29 -12.53
C ARG A 130 -3.97 -6.03 -12.39
N ASP A 131 -2.80 -6.14 -11.79
CA ASP A 131 -1.90 -5.02 -11.48
C ASP A 131 -0.77 -4.82 -12.50
N TRP A 132 -1.02 -5.14 -13.74
CA TRP A 132 -0.05 -5.08 -14.83
C TRP A 132 0.38 -3.64 -15.22
N VAL A 133 -0.40 -2.63 -14.85
CA VAL A 133 -0.06 -1.23 -15.07
C VAL A 133 0.77 -0.70 -13.92
N PHE A 134 0.32 -0.95 -12.69
CA PHE A 134 0.95 -0.42 -11.50
C PHE A 134 0.61 -1.29 -10.29
N LYS A 135 1.64 -1.67 -9.53
CA LYS A 135 1.45 -2.23 -8.20
C LYS A 135 1.30 -1.09 -7.21
N ASP A 136 0.10 -0.90 -6.75
CA ASP A 136 -0.26 0.13 -5.78
C ASP A 136 0.13 -0.28 -4.36
N GLU A 137 0.21 -1.58 -4.13
CA GLU A 137 0.48 -2.12 -2.83
C GLU A 137 1.35 -3.37 -2.91
N THR A 138 2.51 -3.31 -2.30
CA THR A 138 3.40 -4.45 -2.12
C THR A 138 4.22 -4.24 -0.86
N GLY A 139 4.47 -5.30 -0.13
CA GLY A 139 5.24 -5.24 1.09
C GLY A 139 6.20 -6.42 1.19
N LEU A 140 7.46 -6.11 1.43
CA LEU A 140 8.47 -7.11 1.70
C LEU A 140 9.10 -6.82 3.06
N PRO A 141 9.19 -7.80 3.97
CA PRO A 141 10.02 -7.64 5.13
C PRO A 141 11.46 -7.30 4.70
N SER A 142 11.95 -6.20 5.19
CA SER A 142 13.32 -5.76 4.93
C SER A 142 13.86 -5.05 6.16
N MET A 143 15.16 -5.02 6.30
CA MET A 143 15.82 -4.31 7.38
C MET A 143 16.14 -2.88 6.97
N PRO A 144 15.96 -1.90 7.86
CA PRO A 144 16.54 -0.58 7.63
C PRO A 144 18.06 -0.67 7.60
N PRO A 145 18.74 0.30 6.94
CA PRO A 145 20.19 0.39 6.98
C PRO A 145 20.72 0.35 8.41
N TYR A 146 21.81 -0.39 8.63
CA TYR A 146 22.36 -0.63 9.95
C TYR A 146 22.62 0.66 10.76
N ASN A 147 23.08 1.72 10.12
CA ASN A 147 23.34 3.00 10.79
C ASN A 147 22.10 3.70 11.33
N ILE A 148 20.91 3.30 10.88
CA ILE A 148 19.62 3.84 11.36
C ILE A 148 19.07 2.98 12.49
N LEU A 149 19.36 1.69 12.46
CA LEU A 149 18.79 0.70 13.39
C LEU A 149 18.96 1.06 14.87
N PRO A 150 20.13 1.54 15.34
CA PRO A 150 20.28 1.96 16.74
C PRO A 150 19.39 3.12 17.18
N ARG A 151 18.86 3.90 16.23
CA ARG A 151 17.90 4.97 16.53
C ARG A 151 16.48 4.46 16.68
N ILE A 152 16.17 3.33 16.06
CA ILE A 152 14.84 2.70 16.08
C ILE A 152 14.78 1.69 17.23
N ILE A 153 15.82 0.87 17.37
CA ILE A 153 15.91 -0.19 18.37
C ILE A 153 17.27 -0.05 19.07
N PRO A 154 17.40 0.88 20.04
CA PRO A 154 18.68 1.19 20.66
C PRO A 154 19.28 0.03 21.48
N ASP A 155 18.41 -0.85 22.00
CA ASP A 155 18.82 -1.97 22.86
C ASP A 155 18.92 -3.30 22.09
N LEU A 156 18.89 -3.25 20.77
CA LEU A 156 18.99 -4.46 19.95
C LEU A 156 20.41 -5.05 20.03
N VAL A 157 20.46 -6.31 20.43
CA VAL A 157 21.69 -7.08 20.52
C VAL A 157 21.60 -8.28 19.60
N TRP A 158 22.64 -8.49 18.78
CA TRP A 158 22.77 -9.67 17.95
C TRP A 158 23.00 -10.93 18.77
N ASP A 159 22.08 -11.88 18.69
CA ASP A 159 22.23 -13.21 19.28
C ASP A 159 22.70 -14.21 18.22
N LYS A 160 24.00 -14.53 18.26
CA LYS A 160 24.63 -15.45 17.31
C LYS A 160 24.16 -16.90 17.44
N THR A 161 23.42 -17.23 18.49
CA THR A 161 22.87 -18.58 18.68
C THR A 161 21.57 -18.82 17.92
N LYS A 162 21.04 -17.78 17.29
CA LYS A 162 19.77 -17.80 16.56
C LYS A 162 19.93 -17.38 15.11
N PRO A 163 19.06 -17.85 14.22
CA PRO A 163 19.14 -17.56 12.79
C PRO A 163 19.18 -16.06 12.46
N PHE A 164 18.49 -15.25 13.25
CA PHE A 164 18.52 -13.79 13.19
C PHE A 164 18.27 -13.24 14.60
N PRO A 165 18.40 -11.93 14.86
CA PRO A 165 18.42 -11.37 16.21
C PRO A 165 17.08 -11.45 16.92
N LEU A 166 16.63 -12.64 17.25
CA LEU A 166 15.39 -12.89 17.96
C LEU A 166 15.60 -12.71 19.46
N ASN A 167 15.18 -11.60 20.00
CA ASN A 167 15.08 -11.34 21.43
C ASN A 167 13.80 -10.56 21.73
N ASN A 168 13.55 -10.27 22.99
CA ASN A 168 12.33 -9.56 23.39
C ASN A 168 12.24 -8.15 22.78
N THR A 169 13.38 -7.46 22.67
CA THR A 169 13.44 -6.14 22.02
C THR A 169 13.08 -6.24 20.56
N TRP A 170 13.66 -7.22 19.85
CA TRP A 170 13.29 -7.49 18.46
C TRP A 170 11.81 -7.80 18.32
N GLY A 171 11.31 -8.75 19.12
CA GLY A 171 9.91 -9.18 19.07
C GLY A 171 8.91 -8.04 19.31
N TYR A 172 9.27 -7.06 20.12
CA TYR A 172 8.46 -5.87 20.34
C TYR A 172 8.35 -4.97 19.10
N HIS A 173 9.42 -4.90 18.30
CA HIS A 173 9.49 -4.09 17.09
C HIS A 173 9.14 -4.85 15.81
N ASP A 174 9.01 -6.15 15.88
CA ASP A 174 8.74 -7.01 14.73
C ASP A 174 7.25 -7.02 14.38
N ALA A 175 6.88 -6.18 13.43
CA ALA A 175 5.53 -6.15 12.88
C ALA A 175 5.26 -7.26 11.85
N ALA A 176 6.29 -7.99 11.42
CA ALA A 176 6.20 -8.98 10.35
C ALA A 176 5.80 -10.38 10.83
N THR A 177 5.82 -10.64 12.12
CA THR A 177 5.51 -11.96 12.70
C THR A 177 4.13 -12.49 12.34
N GLY A 178 3.16 -11.63 12.08
CA GLY A 178 1.82 -12.05 11.67
C GLY A 178 1.67 -12.30 10.16
N ASN A 179 2.29 -11.50 9.33
CA ASN A 179 2.05 -11.49 7.88
C ASN A 179 3.32 -11.58 7.04
N GLY A 180 4.46 -11.21 7.59
CA GLY A 180 5.69 -11.01 6.83
C GLY A 180 6.48 -12.27 6.54
N ARG A 181 6.24 -13.33 7.27
CA ARG A 181 6.95 -14.61 7.12
C ARG A 181 8.47 -14.45 7.08
N TRP A 182 9.02 -13.92 8.14
CA TRP A 182 10.46 -13.72 8.31
C TRP A 182 11.29 -14.97 8.07
N ASP A 183 10.76 -16.12 8.49
CA ASP A 183 11.36 -17.43 8.24
C ASP A 183 11.69 -17.63 6.75
N LEU A 184 10.71 -17.42 5.88
CA LEU A 184 10.88 -17.57 4.45
C LEU A 184 11.92 -16.57 3.88
N TYR A 185 11.89 -15.32 4.34
CA TYR A 185 12.88 -14.31 3.94
C TYR A 185 14.28 -14.68 4.40
N TYR A 186 14.40 -15.10 5.64
CA TYR A 186 15.68 -15.53 6.19
C TYR A 186 16.26 -16.71 5.41
N GLU A 187 15.46 -17.74 5.15
CA GLU A 187 15.88 -18.92 4.38
C GLU A 187 16.35 -18.54 2.97
N GLU A 188 15.61 -17.70 2.28
CA GLU A 188 15.96 -17.25 0.93
C GLU A 188 17.18 -16.30 0.93
N MET A 189 17.35 -15.48 1.94
CA MET A 189 18.54 -14.67 2.14
C MET A 189 19.78 -15.56 2.35
N VAL A 190 19.71 -16.52 3.26
CA VAL A 190 20.82 -17.43 3.54
C VAL A 190 21.20 -18.23 2.31
N LYS A 191 20.22 -18.74 1.58
CA LYS A 191 20.43 -19.49 0.35
C LYS A 191 21.18 -18.70 -0.72
N ARG A 192 20.96 -17.38 -0.81
CA ARG A 192 21.58 -16.53 -1.82
C ARG A 192 22.89 -15.90 -1.37
N TYR A 193 22.97 -15.51 -0.11
CA TYR A 193 24.01 -14.64 0.41
C TYR A 193 24.79 -15.25 1.58
N GLY A 194 24.39 -16.45 2.04
CA GLY A 194 25.00 -17.13 3.19
C GLY A 194 24.52 -16.55 4.53
N GLU A 195 24.84 -17.27 5.60
CA GLU A 195 24.52 -16.86 6.97
C GLU A 195 25.09 -15.49 7.30
N PRO A 196 24.33 -14.62 7.95
CA PRO A 196 24.83 -13.33 8.40
C PRO A 196 25.78 -13.50 9.58
N LEU A 197 26.90 -12.79 9.56
CA LEU A 197 27.93 -12.87 10.60
C LEU A 197 27.75 -11.85 11.71
N ARG A 198 27.07 -10.75 11.41
CA ARG A 198 26.83 -9.63 12.34
C ARG A 198 25.59 -8.84 11.91
N MET A 199 25.11 -7.95 12.77
CA MET A 199 23.89 -7.17 12.52
C MET A 199 23.98 -6.32 11.24
N GLU A 200 25.12 -5.71 10.96
CA GLU A 200 25.34 -4.93 9.74
C GLU A 200 25.18 -5.81 8.49
N ASP A 201 25.84 -6.96 8.48
CA ASP A 201 25.76 -7.95 7.41
C ASP A 201 24.32 -8.51 7.24
N PHE A 202 23.59 -8.65 8.35
CA PHE A 202 22.18 -9.02 8.29
C PHE A 202 21.32 -7.92 7.63
N CYS A 203 21.53 -6.67 8.01
CA CYS A 203 20.82 -5.54 7.40
C CYS A 203 21.11 -5.41 5.89
N ASP A 204 22.33 -5.68 5.49
CA ASP A 204 22.77 -5.57 4.09
C ASP A 204 22.23 -6.71 3.21
N LYS A 205 21.93 -7.85 3.81
CA LYS A 205 21.43 -9.04 3.10
C LYS A 205 19.89 -9.10 3.05
N MET A 206 19.21 -8.48 4.00
CA MET A 206 17.76 -8.43 4.09
C MET A 206 17.16 -7.23 3.37
#